data_7a84df6bcb2538c2233b2714a3f9141d
#
_entry.id   7a84df6bcb2538c2233b2714a3f9141d
#
_cell.length_a   1.000
_cell.length_b   1.000
_cell.length_c   1.000
_cell.angle_alpha   90.00
_cell.angle_beta   90.00
_cell.angle_gamma   90.00
#
_symmetry.space_group_name_H-M   'P 1'
#
loop_
_entity.id
_entity.type
_entity.pdbx_description
1 polymer ?
#
loop_
_entity_poly.entity_id
_entity_poly.type
_entity_poly.pdbx_seq_one_letter_code
_entity_poly.pdbx_strand_id
1 'polypeptide(L)'
;SATPIPRTLAMSYYADLDVTVLDELPPGRTPIKTRLVADTRRADVVGFVSKQVDEGRQAYWVCPLIEESEALQLQTAQETYEQLLLDLPALTVGLVHGRLKADEKQAVMAAFAAGEIDVLVATTVIEVGVDVPNASLMVIEHAERFGLSQLHQLRGRVGRGQYESSCVLRLSLDAK
;
A
#
# COMPACT_ATOMS: atom_id res chain seq x y z
N SER A 1 -4.42 -19.11 0.70
CA SER A 1 -4.43 -19.98 1.84
C SER A 1 -4.93 -19.25 3.08
N ALA A 2 -5.82 -19.89 3.80
CA ALA A 2 -6.35 -19.34 5.03
C ALA A 2 -5.47 -19.63 6.26
N THR A 3 -4.34 -20.30 6.06
CA THR A 3 -3.46 -20.68 7.15
C THR A 3 -2.68 -19.45 7.65
N PRO A 4 -2.82 -19.06 8.90
CA PRO A 4 -2.07 -17.93 9.41
C PRO A 4 -0.58 -18.25 9.51
N ILE A 5 0.23 -17.26 9.21
CA ILE A 5 1.69 -17.38 9.31
C ILE A 5 2.09 -17.10 10.75
N PRO A 6 2.82 -18.02 11.43
CA PRO A 6 3.31 -17.74 12.78
C PRO A 6 4.18 -16.48 12.82
N ARG A 7 4.13 -15.77 13.92
CA ARG A 7 4.84 -14.50 14.05
C ARG A 7 6.32 -14.60 13.71
N THR A 8 7.01 -15.62 14.23
CA THR A 8 8.44 -15.82 13.98
C THR A 8 8.72 -16.10 12.51
N LEU A 9 7.88 -16.91 11.87
CA LEU A 9 8.04 -17.20 10.45
C LEU A 9 7.74 -15.97 9.61
N ALA A 10 6.71 -15.19 9.96
CA ALA A 10 6.38 -13.96 9.26
C ALA A 10 7.52 -12.96 9.33
N MET A 11 8.13 -12.79 10.49
CA MET A 11 9.26 -11.87 10.66
C MET A 11 10.44 -12.30 9.79
N SER A 12 10.73 -13.59 9.72
CA SER A 12 11.79 -14.10 8.86
C SER A 12 11.48 -13.89 7.37
N TYR A 13 10.25 -14.15 6.99
CA TYR A 13 9.78 -13.99 5.62
C TYR A 13 9.92 -12.55 5.13
N TYR A 14 9.50 -11.59 5.96
CA TYR A 14 9.56 -10.18 5.58
C TYR A 14 10.95 -9.58 5.75
N ALA A 15 11.80 -10.17 6.58
CA ALA A 15 13.20 -9.78 6.66
C ALA A 15 13.94 -10.12 5.36
N ASP A 16 13.63 -11.27 4.76
CA ASP A 16 14.18 -11.64 3.45
C ASP A 16 13.78 -10.64 2.37
N LEU A 17 12.56 -10.13 2.44
CA LEU A 17 12.08 -9.10 1.51
C LEU A 17 12.97 -7.85 1.58
N ASP A 18 13.33 -7.41 2.78
CA ASP A 18 14.19 -6.24 2.97
C ASP A 18 15.60 -6.48 2.44
N VAL A 19 16.18 -7.62 2.77
CA VAL A 19 17.53 -7.97 2.32
C VAL A 19 17.61 -8.00 0.81
N THR A 20 16.62 -8.62 0.16
CA THR A 20 16.59 -8.70 -1.31
C THR A 20 16.58 -7.33 -1.95
N VAL A 21 15.80 -6.40 -1.40
CA VAL A 21 15.69 -5.04 -1.94
C VAL A 21 16.99 -4.25 -1.77
N LEU A 22 17.65 -4.39 -0.63
CA LEU A 22 18.91 -3.68 -0.37
C LEU A 22 20.00 -4.06 -1.35
N ASP A 23 20.04 -5.32 -1.80
CA ASP A 23 21.06 -5.80 -2.68
C ASP A 23 20.81 -5.49 -4.16
N GLU A 24 19.57 -5.12 -4.53
CA GLU A 24 19.17 -5.07 -5.94
C GLU A 24 18.53 -3.76 -6.37
N LEU A 25 18.85 -2.66 -5.72
CA LEU A 25 18.26 -1.38 -6.09
C LEU A 25 18.81 -0.91 -7.45
N PRO A 26 17.93 -0.67 -8.43
CA PRO A 26 18.36 -0.12 -9.72
C PRO A 26 18.97 1.27 -9.55
N PRO A 27 19.85 1.69 -10.46
CA PRO A 27 20.39 3.05 -10.42
C PRO A 27 19.29 4.11 -10.43
N GLY A 28 19.45 5.13 -9.62
CA GLY A 28 18.50 6.25 -9.56
C GLY A 28 17.32 6.04 -8.64
N ARG A 29 17.20 4.87 -8.02
CA ARG A 29 16.13 4.62 -7.05
C ARG A 29 16.63 4.84 -5.63
N THR A 30 15.75 5.38 -4.78
CA THR A 30 16.05 5.56 -3.36
C THR A 30 15.74 4.27 -2.60
N PRO A 31 16.43 4.01 -1.49
CA PRO A 31 16.12 2.88 -0.64
C PRO A 31 14.70 2.94 -0.12
N ILE A 32 14.06 1.78 0.03
CA ILE A 32 12.71 1.67 0.56
C ILE A 32 12.79 1.03 1.94
N LYS A 33 12.32 1.75 2.96
CA LYS A 33 12.24 1.21 4.30
C LYS A 33 10.98 0.39 4.43
N THR A 34 11.13 -0.88 4.79
CA THR A 34 9.99 -1.75 5.04
C THR A 34 9.77 -1.86 6.54
N ARG A 35 8.54 -1.56 6.97
CA ARG A 35 8.16 -1.61 8.37
C ARG A 35 7.05 -2.62 8.56
N LEU A 36 7.22 -3.50 9.54
CA LEU A 36 6.21 -4.48 9.92
C LEU A 36 5.42 -3.93 11.09
N VAL A 37 4.12 -3.82 10.95
CA VAL A 37 3.26 -3.21 11.98
C VAL A 37 2.07 -4.11 12.23
N ALA A 38 1.75 -4.34 13.51
CA ALA A 38 0.55 -5.11 13.86
C ALA A 38 -0.71 -4.36 13.40
N ASP A 39 -1.72 -5.09 12.99
CA ASP A 39 -2.97 -4.50 12.50
C ASP A 39 -3.68 -3.69 13.59
N THR A 40 -3.42 -3.98 14.86
CA THR A 40 -3.98 -3.22 15.98
C THR A 40 -3.44 -1.80 16.09
N ARG A 41 -2.37 -1.48 15.37
CA ARG A 41 -1.74 -0.16 15.42
C ARG A 41 -2.15 0.72 14.24
N ARG A 42 -3.40 0.59 13.81
CA ARG A 42 -3.90 1.36 12.67
C ARG A 42 -3.81 2.88 12.89
N ALA A 43 -4.08 3.36 14.08
CA ALA A 43 -4.02 4.80 14.37
C ALA A 43 -2.62 5.36 14.16
N ASP A 44 -1.58 4.60 14.49
CA ASP A 44 -0.19 5.03 14.28
C ASP A 44 0.11 5.11 12.78
N VAL A 45 -0.41 4.17 12.00
CA VAL A 45 -0.21 4.17 10.54
C VAL A 45 -0.92 5.36 9.90
N VAL A 46 -2.15 5.64 10.32
CA VAL A 46 -2.90 6.79 9.82
C VAL A 46 -2.16 8.09 10.15
N GLY A 47 -1.62 8.21 11.36
CA GLY A 47 -0.84 9.37 11.76
C GLY A 47 0.42 9.54 10.91
N PHE A 48 1.08 8.45 10.58
CA PHE A 48 2.27 8.48 9.72
C PHE A 48 1.92 8.93 8.30
N VAL A 49 0.81 8.44 7.75
CA VAL A 49 0.32 8.87 6.44
C VAL A 49 0.05 10.36 6.44
N SER A 50 -0.66 10.85 7.45
CA SER A 50 -0.98 12.27 7.57
C SER A 50 0.29 13.13 7.59
N LYS A 51 1.28 12.70 8.35
CA LYS A 51 2.56 13.41 8.43
C LYS A 51 3.28 13.46 7.08
N GLN A 52 3.29 12.34 6.36
CA GLN A 52 3.94 12.29 5.05
C GLN A 52 3.25 13.21 4.05
N VAL A 53 1.93 13.26 4.07
CA VAL A 53 1.18 14.15 3.19
C VAL A 53 1.41 15.62 3.56
N ASP A 54 1.50 15.93 4.85
CA ASP A 54 1.82 17.29 5.31
C ASP A 54 3.21 17.73 4.80
N GLU A 55 4.11 16.78 4.58
CA GLU A 55 5.43 17.06 4.00
C GLU A 55 5.41 17.14 2.47
N GLY A 56 4.23 17.08 1.87
CA GLY A 56 4.06 17.21 0.43
C GLY A 56 4.11 15.91 -0.34
N ARG A 57 4.07 14.77 0.35
CA ARG A 57 4.16 13.44 -0.27
C ARG A 57 2.79 12.82 -0.46
N GLN A 58 2.74 11.75 -1.23
CA GLN A 58 1.52 11.00 -1.50
C GLN A 58 1.68 9.57 -1.07
N ALA A 59 0.57 8.88 -0.84
CA ALA A 59 0.58 7.52 -0.32
C ALA A 59 -0.38 6.62 -1.08
N TYR A 60 0.03 5.36 -1.24
CA TYR A 60 -0.88 4.26 -1.63
C TYR A 60 -1.36 3.56 -0.37
N TRP A 61 -2.62 3.16 -0.37
CA TRP A 61 -3.18 2.31 0.68
C TRP A 61 -3.79 1.08 0.00
N VAL A 62 -3.07 -0.04 0.08
CA VAL A 62 -3.46 -1.27 -0.60
C VAL A 62 -4.34 -2.11 0.30
N CYS A 63 -5.52 -2.46 -0.20
CA CYS A 63 -6.51 -3.23 0.56
C CYS A 63 -6.12 -4.70 0.63
N PRO A 64 -6.67 -5.43 1.63
CA PRO A 64 -6.37 -6.86 1.77
C PRO A 64 -6.75 -7.65 0.53
N LEU A 65 -5.93 -8.62 0.18
CA LEU A 65 -6.22 -9.55 -0.89
C LEU A 65 -7.28 -10.54 -0.44
N ILE A 66 -8.39 -10.63 -1.16
CA ILE A 66 -9.47 -11.58 -0.90
C ILE A 66 -9.72 -12.34 -2.19
N GLU A 67 -9.02 -13.45 -2.36
CA GLU A 67 -9.06 -14.23 -3.60
C GLU A 67 -10.39 -14.95 -3.80
N GLU A 68 -11.07 -15.30 -2.72
CA GLU A 68 -12.30 -16.09 -2.76
C GLU A 68 -13.49 -15.30 -3.27
N SER A 69 -13.46 -13.98 -3.19
CA SER A 69 -14.62 -13.17 -3.53
C SER A 69 -14.21 -11.79 -4.00
N GLU A 70 -14.44 -11.53 -5.28
CA GLU A 70 -14.23 -10.21 -5.85
C GLU A 70 -15.19 -9.19 -5.23
N ALA A 71 -16.44 -9.61 -4.95
CA ALA A 71 -17.42 -8.74 -4.33
C ALA A 71 -17.01 -8.31 -2.92
N LEU A 72 -16.46 -9.25 -2.15
CA LEU A 72 -15.99 -8.95 -0.81
C LEU A 72 -14.75 -8.03 -0.83
N GLN A 73 -13.87 -8.26 -1.77
CA GLN A 73 -12.69 -7.39 -1.92
C GLN A 73 -13.11 -5.96 -2.27
N LEU A 74 -14.09 -5.82 -3.15
CA LEU A 74 -14.62 -4.51 -3.53
C LEU A 74 -15.29 -3.83 -2.34
N GLN A 75 -16.08 -4.56 -1.57
CA GLN A 75 -16.72 -4.03 -0.39
C GLN A 75 -15.69 -3.56 0.65
N THR A 76 -14.65 -4.34 0.86
CA THR A 76 -13.58 -3.99 1.80
C THR A 76 -12.85 -2.73 1.35
N ALA A 77 -12.59 -2.61 0.05
CA ALA A 77 -11.95 -1.41 -0.48
C ALA A 77 -12.82 -0.17 -0.29
N GLN A 78 -14.12 -0.29 -0.52
CA GLN A 78 -15.06 0.78 -0.33
C GLN A 78 -15.13 1.22 1.13
N GLU A 79 -15.20 0.25 2.05
CA GLU A 79 -15.21 0.53 3.48
C GLU A 79 -13.92 1.22 3.94
N THR A 80 -12.79 0.75 3.44
CA THR A 80 -11.48 1.37 3.74
C THR A 80 -11.45 2.82 3.28
N TYR A 81 -11.93 3.06 2.07
CA TYR A 81 -12.00 4.40 1.52
C TYR A 81 -12.86 5.32 2.38
N GLU A 82 -14.05 4.86 2.76
CA GLU A 82 -14.97 5.64 3.60
C GLU A 82 -14.38 5.91 4.98
N GLN A 83 -13.71 4.92 5.55
CA GLN A 83 -13.08 5.08 6.86
C GLN A 83 -11.93 6.10 6.80
N LEU A 84 -11.14 6.08 5.74
CA LEU A 84 -10.05 7.04 5.58
C LEU A 84 -10.57 8.45 5.35
N LEU A 85 -11.71 8.60 4.71
CA LEU A 85 -12.34 9.93 4.58
C LEU A 85 -12.67 10.52 5.96
N LEU A 86 -13.06 9.66 6.90
CA LEU A 86 -13.35 10.10 8.27
C LEU A 86 -12.06 10.35 9.07
N ASP A 87 -11.06 9.49 8.87
CA ASP A 87 -9.80 9.59 9.62
C ASP A 87 -8.91 10.73 9.15
N LEU A 88 -9.02 11.08 7.87
CA LEU A 88 -8.15 12.07 7.22
C LEU A 88 -9.00 13.13 6.51
N PRO A 89 -9.81 13.89 7.27
CA PRO A 89 -10.78 14.81 6.64
C PRO A 89 -10.12 15.96 5.90
N ALA A 90 -8.87 16.29 6.20
CA ALA A 90 -8.14 17.36 5.53
C ALA A 90 -7.45 16.90 4.24
N LEU A 91 -7.45 15.59 3.96
CA LEU A 91 -6.77 15.03 2.80
C LEU A 91 -7.76 14.59 1.74
N THR A 92 -7.29 14.57 0.49
CA THR A 92 -8.07 14.05 -0.62
C THR A 92 -7.76 12.57 -0.78
N VAL A 93 -8.76 11.73 -0.58
CA VAL A 93 -8.63 10.28 -0.69
C VAL A 93 -9.32 9.84 -1.98
N GLY A 94 -8.66 9.01 -2.76
CA GLY A 94 -9.23 8.43 -3.97
C GLY A 94 -9.34 6.91 -3.85
N LEU A 95 -10.12 6.30 -4.73
CA LEU A 95 -10.33 4.85 -4.75
C LEU A 95 -10.20 4.33 -6.17
N VAL A 96 -9.41 3.29 -6.35
CA VAL A 96 -9.34 2.57 -7.62
C VAL A 96 -9.49 1.06 -7.35
N HIS A 97 -10.31 0.40 -8.17
CA HIS A 97 -10.56 -1.03 -8.01
C HIS A 97 -10.79 -1.69 -9.37
N GLY A 98 -10.86 -3.01 -9.37
CA GLY A 98 -10.90 -3.79 -10.60
C GLY A 98 -12.16 -3.64 -11.45
N ARG A 99 -13.27 -3.19 -10.85
CA ARG A 99 -14.54 -3.04 -11.58
C ARG A 99 -14.73 -1.69 -12.23
N LEU A 100 -13.83 -0.75 -11.99
CA LEU A 100 -13.90 0.52 -12.69
C LEU A 100 -13.61 0.31 -14.18
N LYS A 101 -14.25 1.13 -15.01
CA LYS A 101 -13.94 1.14 -16.44
C LYS A 101 -12.53 1.67 -16.66
N ALA A 102 -11.93 1.32 -17.78
CA ALA A 102 -10.56 1.73 -18.08
C ALA A 102 -10.36 3.25 -18.02
N ASP A 103 -11.32 4.00 -18.55
CA ASP A 103 -11.26 5.46 -18.52
C ASP A 103 -11.41 6.02 -17.10
N GLU A 104 -12.23 5.38 -16.26
CA GLU A 104 -12.37 5.77 -14.87
C GLU A 104 -11.08 5.50 -14.07
N LYS A 105 -10.46 4.33 -14.28
CA LYS A 105 -9.17 4.02 -13.64
C LYS A 105 -8.12 5.02 -14.06
N GLN A 106 -8.07 5.34 -15.34
CA GLN A 106 -7.10 6.27 -15.88
C GLN A 106 -7.30 7.67 -15.31
N ALA A 107 -8.55 8.11 -15.16
CA ALA A 107 -8.85 9.42 -14.59
C ALA A 107 -8.40 9.52 -13.14
N VAL A 108 -8.65 8.48 -12.34
CA VAL A 108 -8.22 8.46 -10.94
C VAL A 108 -6.69 8.46 -10.85
N MET A 109 -6.03 7.66 -11.66
CA MET A 109 -4.57 7.60 -11.65
C MET A 109 -3.94 8.91 -12.13
N ALA A 110 -4.54 9.55 -13.12
CA ALA A 110 -4.07 10.85 -13.60
C ALA A 110 -4.20 11.92 -12.50
N ALA A 111 -5.31 11.91 -11.77
CA ALA A 111 -5.50 12.83 -10.65
C ALA A 111 -4.48 12.58 -9.54
N PHE A 112 -4.18 11.33 -9.27
CA PHE A 112 -3.18 10.98 -8.28
C PHE A 112 -1.79 11.45 -8.74
N ALA A 113 -1.43 11.16 -9.97
CA ALA A 113 -0.15 11.59 -10.53
C ALA A 113 0.01 13.10 -10.53
N ALA A 114 -1.09 13.83 -10.73
CA ALA A 114 -1.08 15.29 -10.74
C ALA A 114 -1.04 15.92 -9.34
N GLY A 115 -1.08 15.10 -8.28
CA GLY A 115 -1.08 15.61 -6.91
C GLY A 115 -2.44 16.04 -6.40
N GLU A 116 -3.50 15.75 -7.12
CA GLU A 116 -4.86 16.11 -6.70
C GLU A 116 -5.43 15.14 -5.69
N ILE A 117 -4.87 13.94 -5.60
CA ILE A 117 -5.22 12.92 -4.62
C ILE A 117 -4.01 12.68 -3.73
N ASP A 118 -4.20 12.77 -2.42
CA ASP A 118 -3.14 12.60 -1.44
C ASP A 118 -2.92 11.14 -1.07
N VAL A 119 -4.00 10.39 -0.91
CA VAL A 119 -3.97 8.98 -0.54
C VAL A 119 -4.85 8.21 -1.51
N LEU A 120 -4.26 7.23 -2.18
CA LEU A 120 -5.00 6.39 -3.14
C LEU A 120 -5.23 5.01 -2.54
N VAL A 121 -6.51 4.73 -2.27
CA VAL A 121 -6.93 3.39 -1.84
C VAL A 121 -7.06 2.52 -3.08
N ALA A 122 -6.41 1.37 -3.07
CA ALA A 122 -6.39 0.49 -4.24
C ALA A 122 -6.55 -0.97 -3.83
N THR A 123 -7.20 -1.73 -4.71
CA THR A 123 -7.14 -3.18 -4.62
C THR A 123 -5.81 -3.64 -5.19
N THR A 124 -5.55 -4.94 -5.14
CA THR A 124 -4.24 -5.51 -5.50
C THR A 124 -3.79 -5.24 -6.94
N VAL A 125 -4.73 -4.90 -7.80
CA VAL A 125 -4.43 -4.74 -9.22
C VAL A 125 -4.09 -3.29 -9.50
N ILE A 126 -2.90 -2.87 -9.11
CA ILE A 126 -2.39 -1.57 -9.53
C ILE A 126 -1.61 -1.82 -10.82
N GLU A 127 -2.32 -2.16 -11.88
CA GLU A 127 -1.73 -2.43 -13.19
C GLU A 127 -1.63 -1.16 -14.00
N VAL A 128 -1.27 -0.08 -13.40
CA VAL A 128 -1.26 1.16 -14.13
C VAL A 128 0.16 1.53 -14.42
N GLY A 129 0.46 1.71 -15.67
CA GLY A 129 1.78 2.15 -16.12
C GLY A 129 2.07 3.61 -15.80
N VAL A 130 1.41 4.16 -14.77
CA VAL A 130 1.63 5.54 -14.37
C VAL A 130 2.67 5.58 -13.27
N ASP A 131 3.72 6.34 -13.49
CA ASP A 131 4.76 6.55 -12.53
C ASP A 131 4.42 7.76 -11.68
N VAL A 132 4.42 7.58 -10.36
CA VAL A 132 4.12 8.68 -9.42
C VAL A 132 5.30 8.83 -8.46
N PRO A 133 6.35 9.55 -8.87
CA PRO A 133 7.55 9.69 -8.05
C PRO A 133 7.30 10.27 -6.66
N ASN A 134 6.28 11.11 -6.52
CA ASN A 134 5.93 11.73 -5.25
C ASN A 134 5.23 10.77 -4.28
N ALA A 135 4.80 9.60 -4.73
CA ALA A 135 4.20 8.59 -3.89
C ALA A 135 5.31 7.81 -3.19
N SER A 136 5.70 8.29 -2.02
CA SER A 136 6.82 7.76 -1.26
C SER A 136 6.40 6.81 -0.14
N LEU A 137 5.12 6.58 0.03
CA LEU A 137 4.60 5.71 1.08
C LEU A 137 3.60 4.72 0.50
N MET A 138 3.73 3.47 0.90
CA MET A 138 2.74 2.45 0.58
C MET A 138 2.37 1.70 1.86
N VAL A 139 1.09 1.63 2.15
CA VAL A 139 0.56 0.85 3.26
C VAL A 139 -0.13 -0.37 2.65
N ILE A 140 0.24 -1.56 3.10
CA ILE A 140 -0.36 -2.81 2.62
C ILE A 140 -1.06 -3.48 3.78
N GLU A 141 -2.38 -3.61 3.71
CA GLU A 141 -3.17 -4.25 4.75
C GLU A 141 -3.15 -5.76 4.60
N HIS A 142 -3.09 -6.45 5.73
CA HIS A 142 -3.03 -7.91 5.78
C HIS A 142 -1.98 -8.46 4.81
N ALA A 143 -0.76 -7.97 4.98
CA ALA A 143 0.34 -8.32 4.07
C ALA A 143 0.64 -9.82 4.06
N GLU A 144 0.26 -10.54 5.13
CA GLU A 144 0.42 -12.00 5.19
C GLU A 144 -0.39 -12.75 4.11
N ARG A 145 -1.38 -12.08 3.51
CA ARG A 145 -2.21 -12.68 2.44
C ARG A 145 -1.55 -12.58 1.06
N PHE A 146 -0.48 -11.84 0.95
CA PHE A 146 0.21 -11.66 -0.33
C PHE A 146 1.38 -12.61 -0.44
N GLY A 147 1.67 -13.08 -1.65
CA GLY A 147 2.90 -13.80 -1.92
C GLY A 147 4.09 -12.83 -1.94
N LEU A 148 5.28 -13.38 -1.74
CA LEU A 148 6.50 -12.56 -1.68
C LEU A 148 6.72 -11.77 -2.98
N SER A 149 6.49 -12.40 -4.13
CA SER A 149 6.65 -11.71 -5.41
C SER A 149 5.64 -10.58 -5.59
N GLN A 150 4.43 -10.75 -5.07
CA GLN A 150 3.42 -9.69 -5.11
C GLN A 150 3.85 -8.49 -4.26
N LEU A 151 4.41 -8.76 -3.08
CA LEU A 151 4.91 -7.70 -2.21
C LEU A 151 6.08 -6.95 -2.86
N HIS A 152 6.96 -7.67 -3.53
CA HIS A 152 8.05 -7.04 -4.27
C HIS A 152 7.53 -6.13 -5.39
N GLN A 153 6.53 -6.59 -6.12
CA GLN A 153 5.92 -5.78 -7.18
C GLN A 153 5.26 -4.52 -6.63
N LEU A 154 4.54 -4.65 -5.51
CA LEU A 154 3.90 -3.51 -4.88
C LEU A 154 4.94 -2.51 -4.37
N ARG A 155 5.97 -2.99 -3.68
CA ARG A 155 7.05 -2.12 -3.21
C ARG A 155 7.72 -1.38 -4.36
N GLY A 156 7.78 -1.99 -5.52
CA GLY A 156 8.37 -1.38 -6.69
C GLY A 156 7.64 -0.15 -7.21
N ARG A 157 6.44 0.12 -6.70
CA ARG A 157 5.66 1.31 -7.07
C ARG A 157 6.10 2.56 -6.33
N VAL A 158 6.87 2.41 -5.25
CA VAL A 158 7.44 3.54 -4.52
C VAL A 158 8.97 3.54 -4.67
N GLY A 159 9.64 4.57 -4.15
CA GLY A 159 11.10 4.67 -4.27
C GLY A 159 11.56 5.15 -5.63
N ARG A 160 10.70 5.78 -6.40
CA ARG A 160 11.02 6.26 -7.75
C ARG A 160 11.36 7.75 -7.81
N GLY A 161 11.20 8.45 -6.69
CA GLY A 161 11.53 9.86 -6.57
C GLY A 161 12.80 10.06 -5.77
N GLN A 162 13.07 11.33 -5.43
CA GLN A 162 14.25 11.70 -4.64
C GLN A 162 14.03 11.58 -3.13
N TYR A 163 12.82 11.29 -2.68
CA TYR A 163 12.52 11.21 -1.27
C TYR A 163 12.68 9.79 -0.76
N GLU A 164 13.02 9.68 0.53
CA GLU A 164 13.04 8.39 1.20
C GLU A 164 11.63 7.78 1.16
N SER A 165 11.55 6.53 0.78
CA SER A 165 10.27 5.83 0.63
C SER A 165 10.08 4.79 1.72
N SER A 166 8.82 4.55 2.09
CA SER A 166 8.47 3.60 3.12
C SER A 166 7.37 2.66 2.63
N CYS A 167 7.48 1.41 3.01
CA CYS A 167 6.44 0.41 2.76
C CYS A 167 6.03 -0.14 4.12
N VAL A 168 4.81 0.11 4.54
CA VAL A 168 4.27 -0.35 5.82
C VAL A 168 3.43 -1.59 5.59
N LEU A 169 3.88 -2.71 6.12
CA LEU A 169 3.17 -3.98 6.02
C LEU A 169 2.39 -4.21 7.30
N ARG A 170 1.08 -4.09 7.21
CA ARG A 170 0.20 -4.36 8.36
C ARG A 170 -0.12 -5.84 8.39
N LEU A 171 0.16 -6.44 9.52
CA LEU A 171 0.03 -7.88 9.68
C LEU A 171 -0.96 -8.22 10.78
N SER A 172 -1.81 -9.21 10.52
CA SER A 172 -2.58 -9.85 11.57
C SER A 172 -1.70 -10.94 12.16
N LEU A 173 -1.16 -10.67 13.34
CA LEU A 173 -0.25 -11.59 14.01
C LEU A 173 -0.96 -12.51 15.01
N ASP A 174 -2.28 -12.49 15.01
CA ASP A 174 -3.06 -13.36 15.88
C ASP A 174 -2.93 -14.79 15.38
N ALA A 175 -2.05 -15.53 16.00
CA ALA A 175 -1.87 -16.93 15.73
C ALA A 175 -3.06 -17.70 16.32
N LYS A 176 -3.86 -18.30 15.50
CA LYS A 176 -4.89 -19.24 15.95
C LYS A 176 -4.75 -20.53 15.23
#